data_5d6af334e01e5ac3e544bf887d24c031
#
_entry.id   5d6af334e01e5ac3e544bf887d24c031
#
_cell.length_a   1.000
_cell.length_b   1.000
_cell.length_c   1.000
_cell.angle_alpha   90.00
_cell.angle_beta   90.00
_cell.angle_gamma   90.00
#
_symmetry.space_group_name_H-M   'P 1'
#
loop_
_entity.id
_entity.type
_entity.pdbx_description
1 polymer ?
#
loop_
_entity_poly.entity_id
_entity_poly.type
_entity_poly.pdbx_seq_one_letter_code
_entity_poly.pdbx_strand_id
1 'polypeptide(L)'
;NFRFVATDAHRLVKYTRTDLNSEVEAEYIMPKKPLNLLRNILSGSNDDVNVEYNETNTRFTFQNIILTCRLIDGKYPNYEAVIPKENPNVLTINRNLFLTSLRRVAIFSNKTTNQVRLKLSGSSLTINAEDVDFSSKAEERLPCDYNGSDMQIGFNSKFLIEILNNLESDDITLEMSEPSRAGIIRPVDGLEDGEDILMLVMPVMLNA
;
A
#
# COMPACT_ATOMS: atom_id res chain seq x y z
N ASN A 1 11.91 -1.83 -18.05
CA ASN A 1 11.42 -1.54 -16.70
C ASN A 1 10.75 -2.78 -16.12
N PHE A 2 11.03 -3.07 -14.85
CA PHE A 2 10.34 -4.14 -14.13
C PHE A 2 9.20 -3.54 -13.31
N ARG A 3 8.06 -4.24 -13.27
CA ARG A 3 6.91 -3.87 -12.46
C ARG A 3 6.45 -5.07 -11.65
N PHE A 4 6.24 -4.87 -10.37
CA PHE A 4 5.68 -5.85 -9.45
C PHE A 4 4.37 -5.30 -8.94
N VAL A 5 3.28 -6.05 -9.14
CA VAL A 5 1.94 -5.60 -8.76
C VAL A 5 1.26 -6.68 -7.94
N ALA A 6 0.65 -6.28 -6.83
CA ALA A 6 -0.18 -7.16 -6.01
C ALA A 6 -1.45 -6.44 -5.56
N THR A 7 -2.56 -7.16 -5.53
CA THR A 7 -3.86 -6.63 -5.08
C THR A 7 -4.72 -7.71 -4.43
N ASP A 8 -5.60 -7.28 -3.53
CA ASP A 8 -6.65 -8.08 -2.90
C ASP A 8 -8.06 -7.49 -3.15
N ALA A 9 -8.21 -6.65 -4.17
CA ALA A 9 -9.38 -5.86 -4.54
C ALA A 9 -9.70 -4.67 -3.62
N HIS A 10 -9.14 -4.59 -2.42
CA HIS A 10 -9.33 -3.48 -1.48
C HIS A 10 -8.13 -2.53 -1.43
N ARG A 11 -6.98 -3.03 -1.83
CA ARG A 11 -5.71 -2.30 -1.91
C ARG A 11 -4.84 -2.89 -3.00
N LEU A 12 -3.88 -2.10 -3.45
CA LEU A 12 -2.95 -2.48 -4.49
C LEU A 12 -1.58 -1.88 -4.18
N VAL A 13 -0.53 -2.61 -4.46
CA VAL A 13 0.83 -2.09 -4.53
C VAL A 13 1.34 -2.24 -5.95
N LYS A 14 1.94 -1.18 -6.47
CA LYS A 14 2.74 -1.18 -7.70
C LYS A 14 4.13 -0.69 -7.35
N TYR A 15 5.12 -1.56 -7.51
CA TYR A 15 6.53 -1.26 -7.36
C TYR A 15 7.20 -1.33 -8.72
N THR A 16 7.88 -0.28 -9.11
CA THR A 16 8.53 -0.14 -10.42
C THR A 16 10.03 0.07 -10.24
N ARG A 17 10.83 -0.67 -11.02
CA ARG A 17 12.27 -0.50 -11.16
C ARG A 17 12.57 -0.08 -12.59
N THR A 18 13.03 1.16 -12.77
CA THR A 18 13.39 1.70 -14.10
C THR A 18 14.86 1.47 -14.45
N ASP A 19 15.67 1.21 -13.44
CA ASP A 19 17.10 0.86 -13.53
C ASP A 19 17.33 -0.58 -14.03
N LEU A 20 16.35 -1.46 -13.85
CA LEU A 20 16.40 -2.85 -14.33
C LEU A 20 15.87 -2.95 -15.76
N ASN A 21 16.60 -3.65 -16.61
CA ASN A 21 16.25 -3.86 -18.02
C ASN A 21 16.18 -5.35 -18.35
N SER A 22 15.31 -5.69 -19.28
CA SER A 22 15.20 -7.00 -19.91
C SER A 22 15.13 -6.85 -21.42
N GLU A 23 15.78 -7.74 -22.14
CA GLU A 23 15.68 -7.79 -23.61
C GLU A 23 14.34 -8.38 -24.08
N VAL A 24 13.63 -9.07 -23.18
CA VAL A 24 12.37 -9.75 -23.45
C VAL A 24 11.26 -9.13 -22.62
N GLU A 25 10.15 -8.78 -23.27
CA GLU A 25 8.92 -8.39 -22.58
C GLU A 25 8.15 -9.63 -22.19
N ALA A 26 7.84 -9.74 -20.90
CA ALA A 26 7.09 -10.85 -20.35
C ALA A 26 6.21 -10.40 -19.17
N GLU A 27 5.05 -11.03 -19.06
CA GLU A 27 4.11 -10.84 -17.96
C GLU A 27 3.69 -12.21 -17.43
N TYR A 28 3.74 -12.39 -16.12
CA TYR A 28 3.32 -13.65 -15.50
C TYR A 28 2.81 -13.44 -14.08
N ILE A 29 1.96 -14.38 -13.64
CA ILE A 29 1.31 -14.31 -12.32
C ILE A 29 1.96 -15.34 -11.40
N MET A 30 2.59 -14.83 -10.32
CA MET A 30 3.20 -15.68 -9.31
C MET A 30 2.23 -15.98 -8.15
N PRO A 31 2.13 -17.22 -7.69
CA PRO A 31 1.33 -17.55 -6.52
C PRO A 31 1.98 -17.01 -5.23
N LYS A 32 1.14 -16.66 -4.26
CA LYS A 32 1.57 -16.07 -2.98
C LYS A 32 2.51 -16.96 -2.17
N LYS A 33 2.31 -18.28 -2.18
CA LYS A 33 3.07 -19.23 -1.32
C LYS A 33 4.58 -19.22 -1.60
N PRO A 34 5.06 -19.36 -2.86
CA PRO A 34 6.49 -19.23 -3.18
C PRO A 34 7.08 -17.87 -2.82
N LEU A 35 6.32 -16.77 -3.04
CA LEU A 35 6.79 -15.42 -2.70
C LEU A 35 7.00 -15.25 -1.18
N ASN A 36 6.11 -15.79 -0.36
CA ASN A 36 6.30 -15.79 1.09
C ASN A 36 7.52 -16.63 1.51
N LEU A 37 7.78 -17.74 0.84
CA LEU A 37 8.97 -18.55 1.10
C LEU A 37 10.24 -17.79 0.74
N LEU A 38 10.29 -17.17 -0.45
CA LEU A 38 11.41 -16.31 -0.88
C LEU A 38 11.66 -15.19 0.13
N ARG A 39 10.62 -14.46 0.53
CA ARG A 39 10.75 -13.38 1.52
C ARG A 39 11.40 -13.86 2.82
N ASN A 40 11.01 -15.05 3.31
CA ASN A 40 11.56 -15.58 4.55
C ASN A 40 13.02 -16.03 4.41
N ILE A 41 13.39 -16.60 3.27
CA ILE A 41 14.75 -17.10 3.02
C ILE A 41 15.70 -15.93 2.71
N LEU A 42 15.25 -14.95 1.94
CA LEU A 42 16.06 -13.80 1.55
C LEU A 42 16.13 -12.69 2.63
N SER A 43 15.34 -12.82 3.70
CA SER A 43 15.35 -11.82 4.77
C SER A 43 16.75 -11.71 5.40
N GLY A 44 17.35 -10.51 5.30
CA GLY A 44 18.69 -10.21 5.80
C GLY A 44 19.84 -10.67 4.90
N SER A 45 19.55 -11.15 3.68
CA SER A 45 20.58 -11.44 2.65
C SER A 45 20.64 -10.28 1.65
N ASN A 46 21.86 -9.94 1.25
CA ASN A 46 22.14 -8.99 0.15
C ASN A 46 22.63 -9.73 -1.11
N ASP A 47 22.39 -11.03 -1.20
CA ASP A 47 22.84 -11.83 -2.34
C ASP A 47 21.95 -11.58 -3.57
N ASP A 48 22.57 -11.64 -4.73
CA ASP A 48 21.86 -11.58 -6.01
C ASP A 48 20.97 -12.82 -6.18
N VAL A 49 19.79 -12.60 -6.72
CA VAL A 49 18.84 -13.65 -7.07
C VAL A 49 18.73 -13.74 -8.59
N ASN A 50 19.17 -14.87 -9.15
CA ASN A 50 18.94 -15.14 -10.56
C ASN A 50 17.53 -15.64 -10.76
N VAL A 51 16.77 -14.98 -11.66
CA VAL A 51 15.37 -15.30 -11.96
C VAL A 51 15.26 -15.76 -13.41
N GLU A 52 14.87 -17.00 -13.60
CA GLU A 52 14.60 -17.60 -14.89
C GLU A 52 13.11 -17.95 -14.98
N TYR A 53 12.50 -17.77 -16.13
CA TYR A 53 11.08 -18.09 -16.32
C TYR A 53 10.83 -18.70 -17.71
N ASN A 54 9.74 -19.46 -17.81
CA ASN A 54 9.13 -19.90 -19.05
C ASN A 54 7.60 -19.75 -18.97
N GLU A 55 6.87 -20.25 -19.91
CA GLU A 55 5.40 -20.11 -19.96
C GLU A 55 4.66 -20.67 -18.73
N THR A 56 5.24 -21.59 -17.99
CA THR A 56 4.57 -22.32 -16.91
C THR A 56 5.25 -22.21 -15.55
N ASN A 57 6.54 -21.90 -15.50
CA ASN A 57 7.33 -21.93 -14.28
C ASN A 57 8.27 -20.74 -14.17
N THR A 58 8.57 -20.36 -12.93
CA THR A 58 9.67 -19.46 -12.58
C THR A 58 10.64 -20.21 -11.64
N ARG A 59 11.94 -20.02 -11.87
CA ARG A 59 13.04 -20.53 -11.05
C ARG A 59 13.81 -19.37 -10.45
N PHE A 60 14.06 -19.46 -9.16
CA PHE A 60 14.92 -18.55 -8.41
C PHE A 60 16.14 -19.32 -7.96
N THR A 61 17.31 -18.80 -8.26
CA THR A 61 18.60 -19.40 -7.87
C THR A 61 19.40 -18.37 -7.10
N PHE A 62 19.80 -18.68 -5.88
CA PHE A 62 20.62 -17.85 -5.02
C PHE A 62 21.39 -18.73 -4.04
N GLN A 63 22.67 -18.39 -3.77
CA GLN A 63 23.55 -19.24 -2.97
C GLN A 63 23.53 -20.71 -3.47
N ASN A 64 23.21 -21.64 -2.60
CA ASN A 64 23.06 -23.06 -2.90
C ASN A 64 21.58 -23.51 -2.97
N ILE A 65 20.65 -22.56 -3.12
CA ILE A 65 19.21 -22.81 -3.13
C ILE A 65 18.67 -22.62 -4.54
N ILE A 66 17.82 -23.54 -4.96
CA ILE A 66 17.00 -23.44 -6.17
C ILE A 66 15.54 -23.59 -5.76
N LEU A 67 14.74 -22.56 -6.00
CA LEU A 67 13.30 -22.60 -5.81
C LEU A 67 12.61 -22.52 -7.17
N THR A 68 11.84 -23.54 -7.51
CA THR A 68 11.02 -23.54 -8.73
C THR A 68 9.55 -23.50 -8.34
N CYS A 69 8.78 -22.60 -8.94
CA CYS A 69 7.34 -22.55 -8.75
C CYS A 69 6.58 -22.52 -10.08
N ARG A 70 5.40 -23.11 -10.06
CA ARG A 70 4.47 -23.05 -11.19
C ARG A 70 3.77 -21.70 -11.18
N LEU A 71 3.67 -21.06 -12.34
CA LEU A 71 2.93 -19.84 -12.57
C LEU A 71 1.42 -20.12 -12.58
N ILE A 72 0.64 -19.08 -12.27
CA ILE A 72 -0.81 -19.12 -12.39
C ILE A 72 -1.17 -18.85 -13.84
N ASP A 73 -1.86 -19.80 -14.47
CA ASP A 73 -2.41 -19.62 -15.81
C ASP A 73 -3.64 -18.72 -15.73
N GLY A 74 -3.57 -17.55 -16.39
CA GLY A 74 -4.62 -16.56 -16.37
C GLY A 74 -4.15 -15.17 -16.78
N LYS A 75 -5.11 -14.25 -16.87
CA LYS A 75 -4.83 -12.84 -17.14
C LYS A 75 -4.90 -12.04 -15.84
N TYR A 76 -3.87 -11.27 -15.54
CA TYR A 76 -3.89 -10.35 -14.40
C TYR A 76 -4.96 -9.26 -14.63
N PRO A 77 -5.67 -8.81 -13.58
CA PRO A 77 -6.64 -7.71 -13.72
C PRO A 77 -6.00 -6.44 -14.28
N ASN A 78 -6.79 -5.67 -15.03
CA ASN A 78 -6.33 -4.35 -15.51
C ASN A 78 -6.24 -3.37 -14.34
N TYR A 79 -5.16 -3.45 -13.59
CA TYR A 79 -4.92 -2.66 -12.38
C TYR A 79 -4.72 -1.17 -12.68
N GLU A 80 -4.23 -0.81 -13.86
CA GLU A 80 -4.05 0.59 -14.25
C GLU A 80 -5.39 1.35 -14.30
N ALA A 81 -6.48 0.66 -14.60
CA ALA A 81 -7.81 1.27 -14.69
C ALA A 81 -8.38 1.71 -13.33
N VAL A 82 -7.89 1.15 -12.23
CA VAL A 82 -8.38 1.50 -10.88
C VAL A 82 -7.53 2.56 -10.19
N ILE A 83 -6.38 2.93 -10.76
CA ILE A 83 -5.49 3.97 -10.21
C ILE A 83 -6.03 5.34 -10.64
N PRO A 84 -6.49 6.19 -9.71
CA PRO A 84 -6.94 7.54 -10.03
C PRO A 84 -5.79 8.38 -10.61
N LYS A 85 -6.07 9.11 -11.67
CA LYS A 85 -5.06 9.97 -12.35
C LYS A 85 -5.03 11.38 -11.80
N GLU A 86 -6.14 11.85 -11.24
CA GLU A 86 -6.30 13.21 -10.72
C GLU A 86 -6.67 13.15 -9.23
N ASN A 87 -5.76 13.57 -8.39
CA ASN A 87 -5.89 13.55 -6.93
C ASN A 87 -5.45 14.90 -6.36
N PRO A 88 -6.30 15.95 -6.47
CA PRO A 88 -5.92 17.31 -6.09
C PRO A 88 -5.73 17.53 -4.59
N ASN A 89 -6.26 16.64 -3.75
CA ASN A 89 -6.20 16.76 -2.31
C ASN A 89 -5.02 15.93 -1.78
N VAL A 90 -3.93 16.59 -1.43
CA VAL A 90 -2.66 15.95 -1.04
C VAL A 90 -2.36 16.23 0.42
N LEU A 91 -2.29 15.19 1.21
CA LEU A 91 -1.79 15.19 2.57
C LEU A 91 -0.34 14.75 2.58
N THR A 92 0.56 15.54 3.15
CA THR A 92 1.93 15.13 3.50
C THR A 92 2.06 15.06 5.01
N ILE A 93 2.55 13.91 5.51
CA ILE A 93 2.61 13.68 6.95
C ILE A 93 3.73 12.70 7.31
N ASN A 94 4.31 12.87 8.50
CA ASN A 94 5.27 11.92 9.02
C ASN A 94 4.63 10.53 9.21
N ARG A 95 5.21 9.53 8.56
CA ARG A 95 4.70 8.16 8.49
C ARG A 95 4.55 7.51 9.88
N ASN A 96 5.56 7.67 10.74
CA ASN A 96 5.54 7.07 12.07
C ASN A 96 4.51 7.72 12.99
N LEU A 97 4.37 9.04 12.90
CA LEU A 97 3.35 9.79 13.64
C LEU A 97 1.95 9.32 13.23
N PHE A 98 1.69 9.24 11.93
CA PHE A 98 0.41 8.77 11.40
C PHE A 98 0.13 7.31 11.78
N LEU A 99 1.10 6.42 11.60
CA LEU A 99 0.99 4.99 11.93
C LEU A 99 0.68 4.76 13.42
N THR A 100 1.39 5.44 14.31
CA THR A 100 1.20 5.26 15.75
C THR A 100 -0.15 5.80 16.23
N SER A 101 -0.61 6.92 15.69
CA SER A 101 -1.95 7.45 15.94
C SER A 101 -3.05 6.51 15.41
N LEU A 102 -2.91 6.03 14.18
CA LEU A 102 -3.85 5.05 13.62
C LEU A 102 -3.96 3.80 14.50
N ARG A 103 -2.83 3.26 15.01
CA ARG A 103 -2.84 2.10 15.89
C ARG A 103 -3.62 2.34 17.17
N ARG A 104 -3.48 3.53 17.80
CA ARG A 104 -4.21 3.87 19.02
C ARG A 104 -5.70 4.04 18.75
N VAL A 105 -6.03 4.85 17.75
CA VAL A 105 -7.43 5.15 17.41
C VAL A 105 -8.17 3.90 16.93
N ALA A 106 -7.52 3.03 16.15
CA ALA A 106 -8.10 1.79 15.63
C ALA A 106 -8.59 0.81 16.71
N ILE A 107 -8.07 0.91 17.95
CA ILE A 107 -8.54 0.08 19.08
C ILE A 107 -10.04 0.30 19.31
N PHE A 108 -10.52 1.51 19.08
CA PHE A 108 -11.91 1.95 19.31
C PHE A 108 -12.80 1.81 18.06
N SER A 109 -12.26 1.29 16.97
CA SER A 109 -13.07 1.04 15.76
C SER A 109 -13.92 -0.21 15.88
N ASN A 110 -15.06 -0.22 15.19
CA ASN A 110 -15.90 -1.41 15.08
C ASN A 110 -15.10 -2.59 14.55
N LYS A 111 -15.20 -3.74 15.21
CA LYS A 111 -14.36 -4.93 14.96
C LYS A 111 -14.63 -5.60 13.62
N THR A 112 -15.77 -5.37 13.02
CA THR A 112 -16.14 -5.92 11.71
C THR A 112 -15.60 -5.06 10.58
N THR A 113 -15.84 -3.75 10.63
CA THR A 113 -15.46 -2.82 9.55
C THR A 113 -14.05 -2.29 9.69
N ASN A 114 -13.52 -2.23 10.92
CA ASN A 114 -12.24 -1.60 11.28
C ASN A 114 -12.13 -0.16 10.72
N GLN A 115 -13.26 0.53 10.67
CA GLN A 115 -13.36 1.83 10.03
C GLN A 115 -12.73 2.91 10.90
N VAL A 116 -11.89 3.73 10.26
CA VAL A 116 -11.43 5.01 10.77
C VAL A 116 -11.84 6.11 9.80
N ARG A 117 -12.14 7.29 10.34
CA ARG A 117 -12.46 8.50 9.58
C ARG A 117 -11.28 9.45 9.66
N LEU A 118 -10.79 9.88 8.52
CA LEU A 118 -9.83 10.95 8.38
C LEU A 118 -10.57 12.24 8.04
N LYS A 119 -10.44 13.27 8.87
CA LYS A 119 -10.93 14.63 8.60
C LYS A 119 -9.74 15.53 8.36
N LEU A 120 -9.68 16.11 7.16
CA LEU A 120 -8.61 16.98 6.70
C LEU A 120 -9.15 18.42 6.58
N SER A 121 -8.46 19.34 7.21
CA SER A 121 -8.81 20.77 7.15
C SER A 121 -7.60 21.62 7.52
N GLY A 122 -7.17 22.49 6.62
CA GLY A 122 -5.99 23.32 6.81
C GLY A 122 -4.72 22.50 7.08
N SER A 123 -3.98 22.81 8.13
CA SER A 123 -2.75 22.09 8.53
C SER A 123 -2.99 20.97 9.55
N SER A 124 -4.16 20.33 9.49
CA SER A 124 -4.59 19.39 10.54
C SER A 124 -5.30 18.17 9.97
N LEU A 125 -4.82 17.02 10.39
CA LEU A 125 -5.49 15.74 10.22
C LEU A 125 -6.12 15.33 11.56
N THR A 126 -7.43 15.09 11.58
CA THR A 126 -8.11 14.46 12.72
C THR A 126 -8.49 13.03 12.34
N ILE A 127 -8.06 12.07 13.15
CA ILE A 127 -8.38 10.66 13.00
C ILE A 127 -9.43 10.30 14.04
N ASN A 128 -10.57 9.75 13.58
CA ASN A 128 -11.66 9.31 14.45
C ASN A 128 -11.96 7.84 14.24
N ALA A 129 -12.29 7.15 15.31
CA ALA A 129 -12.93 5.84 15.26
C ALA A 129 -14.06 5.78 16.30
N GLU A 130 -15.10 5.04 15.97
CA GLU A 130 -16.25 4.85 16.84
C GLU A 130 -16.83 3.45 16.65
N ASP A 131 -17.18 2.82 17.76
CA ASP A 131 -17.97 1.61 17.80
C ASP A 131 -19.22 1.89 18.61
N VAL A 132 -20.35 2.05 17.91
CA VAL A 132 -21.63 2.42 18.51
C VAL A 132 -22.16 1.29 19.39
N ASP A 133 -21.91 0.03 19.03
CA ASP A 133 -22.37 -1.15 19.77
C ASP A 133 -21.74 -1.23 21.18
N PHE A 134 -20.51 -0.78 21.29
CA PHE A 134 -19.76 -0.76 22.55
C PHE A 134 -19.64 0.64 23.16
N SER A 135 -20.29 1.65 22.57
CA SER A 135 -20.24 3.04 23.02
C SER A 135 -18.80 3.54 23.22
N SER A 136 -17.88 3.09 22.38
CA SER A 136 -16.48 3.46 22.43
C SER A 136 -16.10 4.40 21.30
N LYS A 137 -15.28 5.42 21.61
CA LYS A 137 -14.86 6.43 20.65
C LYS A 137 -13.44 6.89 20.96
N ALA A 138 -12.68 7.18 19.93
CA ALA A 138 -11.38 7.84 20.03
C ALA A 138 -11.22 8.89 18.94
N GLU A 139 -10.47 9.92 19.28
CA GLU A 139 -10.11 11.00 18.36
C GLU A 139 -8.67 11.45 18.65
N GLU A 140 -7.87 11.59 17.62
CA GLU A 140 -6.54 12.20 17.71
C GLU A 140 -6.37 13.23 16.59
N ARG A 141 -5.72 14.34 16.91
CA ARG A 141 -5.39 15.40 15.97
C ARG A 141 -3.88 15.46 15.76
N LEU A 142 -3.48 15.47 14.50
CA LEU A 142 -2.08 15.50 14.08
C LEU A 142 -1.78 16.75 13.24
N PRO A 143 -0.60 17.35 13.39
CA PRO A 143 -0.12 18.34 12.45
C PRO A 143 0.23 17.65 11.12
N CYS A 144 -0.05 18.33 10.03
CA CYS A 144 0.25 17.84 8.68
C CYS A 144 0.39 19.01 7.72
N ASP A 145 0.93 18.77 6.55
CA ASP A 145 0.82 19.65 5.40
C ASP A 145 -0.28 19.11 4.49
N TYR A 146 -1.36 19.87 4.35
CA TYR A 146 -2.50 19.47 3.53
C TYR A 146 -2.82 20.55 2.51
N ASN A 147 -2.74 20.17 1.26
CA ASN A 147 -3.12 20.99 0.12
C ASN A 147 -4.37 20.39 -0.55
N GLY A 148 -5.49 21.04 -0.38
CA GLY A 148 -6.76 20.59 -0.94
C GLY A 148 -7.96 21.18 -0.23
N SER A 149 -9.15 20.78 -0.63
CA SER A 149 -10.42 21.16 -0.01
C SER A 149 -10.65 20.36 1.28
N ASP A 150 -11.30 20.97 2.26
CA ASP A 150 -11.73 20.26 3.47
C ASP A 150 -12.52 19.01 3.10
N MET A 151 -12.12 17.87 3.63
CA MET A 151 -12.76 16.60 3.31
C MET A 151 -12.78 15.64 4.49
N GLN A 152 -13.69 14.67 4.39
CA GLN A 152 -13.74 13.50 5.26
C GLN A 152 -13.77 12.24 4.42
N ILE A 153 -12.92 11.28 4.77
CA ILE A 153 -12.83 10.01 4.07
C ILE A 153 -12.64 8.86 5.07
N GLY A 154 -13.33 7.76 4.82
CA GLY A 154 -13.24 6.55 5.64
C GLY A 154 -12.27 5.54 5.03
N PHE A 155 -11.49 4.87 5.89
CA PHE A 155 -10.66 3.75 5.47
C PHE A 155 -10.75 2.60 6.49
N ASN A 156 -10.43 1.41 6.03
CA ASN A 156 -10.13 0.31 6.94
C ASN A 156 -8.74 0.53 7.57
N SER A 157 -8.70 0.69 8.88
CA SER A 157 -7.48 0.99 9.63
C SER A 157 -6.39 -0.07 9.47
N LYS A 158 -6.77 -1.35 9.36
CA LYS A 158 -5.82 -2.45 9.15
C LYS A 158 -5.07 -2.32 7.83
N PHE A 159 -5.76 -1.88 6.77
CA PHE A 159 -5.12 -1.67 5.47
C PHE A 159 -4.14 -0.50 5.50
N LEU A 160 -4.54 0.63 6.10
CA LEU A 160 -3.63 1.77 6.27
C LEU A 160 -2.41 1.40 7.11
N ILE A 161 -2.62 0.74 8.26
CA ILE A 161 -1.53 0.30 9.14
C ILE A 161 -0.57 -0.64 8.41
N GLU A 162 -1.08 -1.57 7.62
CA GLU A 162 -0.23 -2.51 6.88
C GLU A 162 0.54 -1.81 5.75
N ILE A 163 -0.09 -0.88 5.02
CA ILE A 163 0.58 -0.05 4.02
C ILE A 163 1.73 0.72 4.66
N LEU A 164 1.47 1.45 5.74
CA LEU A 164 2.47 2.28 6.42
C LEU A 164 3.60 1.46 7.06
N ASN A 165 3.35 0.21 7.46
CA ASN A 165 4.39 -0.70 7.95
C ASN A 165 5.32 -1.23 6.86
N ASN A 166 4.89 -1.21 5.60
CA ASN A 166 5.68 -1.68 4.45
C ASN A 166 6.36 -0.53 3.67
N LEU A 167 6.33 0.68 4.19
CA LEU A 167 7.10 1.82 3.69
C LEU A 167 8.23 2.13 4.66
N GLU A 168 9.39 2.52 4.12
CA GLU A 168 10.59 2.86 4.90
C GLU A 168 10.90 4.36 4.91
N SER A 169 10.05 5.19 4.28
CA SER A 169 10.18 6.65 4.27
C SER A 169 9.89 7.28 5.63
N ASP A 170 10.46 8.45 5.88
CA ASP A 170 10.13 9.29 7.03
C ASP A 170 8.78 9.97 6.84
N ASP A 171 8.54 10.52 5.66
CA ASP A 171 7.30 11.17 5.29
C ASP A 171 6.60 10.42 4.14
N ILE A 172 5.29 10.51 4.11
CA ILE A 172 4.44 9.97 3.04
C ILE A 172 3.49 11.05 2.51
N THR A 173 3.06 10.88 1.26
CA THR A 173 1.86 11.54 0.75
C THR A 173 0.68 10.59 0.76
N LEU A 174 -0.52 11.13 1.06
CA LEU A 174 -1.80 10.52 0.78
C LEU A 174 -2.57 11.44 -0.17
N GLU A 175 -2.69 11.00 -1.40
CA GLU A 175 -3.32 11.73 -2.50
C GLU A 175 -4.75 11.24 -2.70
N MET A 176 -5.71 12.15 -2.75
CA MET A 176 -7.14 11.85 -2.80
C MET A 176 -7.86 12.77 -3.80
N SER A 177 -8.97 12.28 -4.34
CA SER A 177 -9.89 13.11 -5.14
C SER A 177 -11.23 13.31 -4.40
N GLU A 178 -12.04 12.29 -4.31
CA GLU A 178 -13.35 12.30 -3.65
C GLU A 178 -13.41 11.24 -2.55
N PRO A 179 -14.28 11.39 -1.52
CA PRO A 179 -14.38 10.44 -0.42
C PRO A 179 -14.78 9.01 -0.82
N SER A 180 -15.30 8.83 -2.04
CA SER A 180 -15.71 7.54 -2.61
C SER A 180 -14.64 6.89 -3.51
N ARG A 181 -13.55 7.60 -3.81
CA ARG A 181 -12.47 7.11 -4.67
C ARG A 181 -11.26 6.67 -3.87
N ALA A 182 -10.48 5.78 -4.47
CA ALA A 182 -9.27 5.26 -3.85
C ALA A 182 -8.28 6.39 -3.50
N GLY A 183 -7.65 6.28 -2.33
CA GLY A 183 -6.49 7.08 -1.96
C GLY A 183 -5.20 6.42 -2.45
N ILE A 184 -4.22 7.25 -2.83
CA ILE A 184 -2.88 6.80 -3.22
C ILE A 184 -1.90 7.23 -2.15
N ILE A 185 -1.12 6.29 -1.65
CA ILE A 185 -0.02 6.55 -0.70
C ILE A 185 1.30 6.35 -1.42
N ARG A 186 2.19 7.34 -1.28
CA ARG A 186 3.56 7.29 -1.81
C ARG A 186 4.56 7.70 -0.73
N PRO A 187 5.75 7.07 -0.71
CA PRO A 187 6.87 7.60 0.07
C PRO A 187 7.35 8.93 -0.54
N VAL A 188 7.76 9.88 0.31
CA VAL A 188 8.37 11.15 -0.12
C VAL A 188 9.89 11.01 -0.25
N ASP A 189 10.47 10.13 0.53
CA ASP A 189 11.90 9.88 0.64
C ASP A 189 12.19 8.38 0.75
N GLY A 190 13.45 8.01 0.88
CA GLY A 190 13.88 6.63 1.15
C GLY A 190 13.86 5.67 -0.04
N LEU A 191 13.54 6.15 -1.25
CA LEU A 191 13.66 5.36 -2.47
C LEU A 191 15.04 5.55 -3.11
N GLU A 192 15.58 4.49 -3.69
CA GLU A 192 16.77 4.56 -4.52
C GLU A 192 16.45 5.10 -5.93
N ASP A 193 17.48 5.54 -6.64
CA ASP A 193 17.33 5.97 -8.04
C ASP A 193 16.75 4.83 -8.88
N GLY A 194 15.69 5.13 -9.60
CA GLY A 194 15.00 4.16 -10.45
C GLY A 194 13.85 3.40 -9.77
N GLU A 195 13.60 3.63 -8.49
CA GLU A 195 12.48 3.06 -7.75
C GLU A 195 11.24 3.97 -7.77
N ASP A 196 10.07 3.39 -7.92
CA ASP A 196 8.77 4.05 -7.69
C ASP A 196 7.83 3.10 -6.98
N ILE A 197 7.22 3.57 -5.89
CA ILE A 197 6.23 2.82 -5.12
C ILE A 197 4.93 3.60 -5.09
N LEU A 198 3.87 2.95 -5.52
CA LEU A 198 2.49 3.42 -5.40
C LEU A 198 1.69 2.38 -4.62
N MET A 199 1.04 2.82 -3.54
CA MET A 199 0.11 1.99 -2.79
C MET A 199 -1.28 2.62 -2.83
N LEU A 200 -2.26 1.87 -3.32
CA LEU A 200 -3.65 2.28 -3.42
C LEU A 200 -4.46 1.63 -2.31
N VAL A 201 -5.37 2.37 -1.71
CA VAL A 201 -6.33 1.87 -0.72
C VAL A 201 -7.74 2.35 -1.05
N MET A 202 -8.68 1.39 -1.09
CA MET A 202 -10.09 1.71 -1.31
C MET A 202 -10.70 2.31 -0.05
N PRO A 203 -11.50 3.37 -0.16
CA PRO A 203 -12.21 3.93 0.97
C PRO A 203 -13.36 3.02 1.41
N VAL A 204 -13.81 3.21 2.64
CA VAL A 204 -15.08 2.68 3.15
C VAL A 204 -16.06 3.83 3.25
N MET A 205 -17.31 3.58 2.87
CA MET A 205 -18.37 4.61 2.93
C MET A 205 -18.61 5.00 4.39
N LEU A 206 -18.57 6.30 4.66
CA LEU A 206 -18.95 6.83 5.95
C LEU A 206 -20.47 6.85 6.02
N ASN A 207 -21.03 6.23 7.07
CA ASN A 207 -22.44 6.39 7.37
C ASN A 207 -22.69 7.86 7.77
N ALA A 208 -23.74 8.45 7.20
CA ALA A 208 -24.14 9.82 7.46
C ALA A 208 -24.63 9.99 8.91
#